data_debb553cc850561b3f14dc24bc0a7c56
#
_entry.id   debb553cc850561b3f14dc24bc0a7c56
#
_cell.length_a   1.000
_cell.length_b   1.000
_cell.length_c   1.000
_cell.angle_alpha   90.00
_cell.angle_beta   90.00
_cell.angle_gamma   90.00
#
_symmetry.space_group_name_H-M   'P 1'
#
loop_
_entity.id
_entity.type
_entity.pdbx_description
1 polymer ?
#
loop_
_entity_poly.entity_id
_entity_poly.type
_entity_poly.pdbx_seq_one_letter_code
_entity_poly.pdbx_strand_id
1 'polypeptide(L)'
;MAKFFSDREIRAVAVFLPLAGLLIGGIVLLRPKADPQAAFVAGMEMEGRADSVDLRPFDPNTVDYDGLRRLGLSKHEAVSLLKYRAAGKIFRIPEDVTLCYGISDSIYRRLAPYIRIGRKYAIAPRQYRTGRVVPEPMPPSRFRIDTVGARYLRAIGALSKRQAEAFIRWRDLSGIYDMEELRACYVVSDSVAAALEPYIIFPERGAAPVDEPVEINTSDSATLRGVVGIGARTVVSIMNYRARLGGFVRLEQLAEVPGVTERNYEKILKQICCDSCEIRKIDINFATPKELGRHPYIPPQTLRKLLKRRQLKGGWSTAEELIEDDIMTREEAARLVPYLRFGPRSGPDDE
;
A
#
# COMPACT_ATOMS: atom_id res chain seq x y z
N MET A 1 -20.93 -54.11 -8.19
CA MET A 1 -20.96 -52.75 -8.73
C MET A 1 -20.45 -51.80 -7.66
N ALA A 2 -19.27 -51.22 -7.87
CA ALA A 2 -18.69 -50.27 -6.91
C ALA A 2 -19.55 -49.00 -6.86
N LYS A 3 -19.96 -48.59 -5.65
CA LYS A 3 -20.59 -47.27 -5.46
C LYS A 3 -19.52 -46.20 -5.65
N PHE A 4 -19.61 -45.39 -6.70
CA PHE A 4 -18.68 -44.32 -7.06
C PHE A 4 -18.71 -43.14 -6.10
N PHE A 5 -19.72 -42.99 -5.25
CA PHE A 5 -19.84 -41.94 -4.27
C PHE A 5 -20.34 -42.46 -2.92
N SER A 6 -19.86 -41.91 -1.84
CA SER A 6 -20.31 -42.21 -0.49
C SER A 6 -21.63 -41.50 -0.19
N ASP A 7 -22.42 -42.02 0.76
CA ASP A 7 -23.71 -41.43 1.15
C ASP A 7 -23.58 -39.99 1.70
N ARG A 8 -22.38 -39.57 2.18
CA ARG A 8 -22.08 -38.20 2.58
C ARG A 8 -21.87 -37.28 1.37
N GLU A 9 -21.19 -37.76 0.34
CA GLU A 9 -20.97 -36.99 -0.90
C GLU A 9 -22.27 -36.82 -1.68
N ILE A 10 -23.12 -37.82 -1.71
CA ILE A 10 -24.46 -37.72 -2.34
C ILE A 10 -25.33 -36.68 -1.63
N ARG A 11 -25.32 -36.61 -0.30
CA ARG A 11 -26.02 -35.55 0.45
C ARG A 11 -25.46 -34.18 0.24
N ALA A 12 -24.13 -34.06 0.18
CA ALA A 12 -23.46 -32.77 -0.12
C ALA A 12 -23.85 -32.26 -1.52
N VAL A 13 -23.81 -33.11 -2.54
CA VAL A 13 -24.20 -32.76 -3.92
C VAL A 13 -25.70 -32.41 -3.99
N ALA A 14 -26.56 -33.10 -3.27
CA ALA A 14 -28.02 -32.85 -3.24
C ALA A 14 -28.35 -31.45 -2.62
N VAL A 15 -27.50 -30.93 -1.74
CA VAL A 15 -27.68 -29.60 -1.14
C VAL A 15 -27.00 -28.51 -1.98
N PHE A 16 -25.81 -28.79 -2.50
CA PHE A 16 -25.03 -27.79 -3.24
C PHE A 16 -25.57 -27.53 -4.66
N LEU A 17 -26.14 -28.53 -5.34
CA LEU A 17 -26.69 -28.36 -6.70
C LEU A 17 -27.86 -27.37 -6.77
N PRO A 18 -28.89 -27.44 -5.91
CA PRO A 18 -29.95 -26.44 -5.93
C PRO A 18 -29.47 -25.05 -5.45
N LEU A 19 -28.52 -25.00 -4.53
CA LEU A 19 -27.94 -23.72 -4.07
C LEU A 19 -27.14 -23.02 -5.19
N ALA A 20 -26.35 -23.80 -5.93
CA ALA A 20 -25.62 -23.30 -7.12
C ALA A 20 -26.61 -22.89 -8.23
N GLY A 21 -27.69 -23.62 -8.43
CA GLY A 21 -28.75 -23.24 -9.36
C GLY A 21 -29.46 -21.94 -8.99
N LEU A 22 -29.75 -21.71 -7.71
CA LEU A 22 -30.30 -20.44 -7.22
C LEU A 22 -29.32 -19.29 -7.38
N LEU A 23 -28.05 -19.53 -7.14
CA LEU A 23 -26.99 -18.49 -7.27
C LEU A 23 -26.77 -18.10 -8.73
N ILE A 24 -26.74 -19.08 -9.63
CA ILE A 24 -26.66 -18.85 -11.09
C ILE A 24 -27.95 -18.20 -11.60
N GLY A 25 -29.11 -18.64 -11.16
CA GLY A 25 -30.41 -18.03 -11.48
C GLY A 25 -30.49 -16.56 -11.00
N GLY A 26 -30.00 -16.28 -9.76
CA GLY A 26 -29.91 -14.94 -9.22
C GLY A 26 -28.98 -14.04 -10.03
N ILE A 27 -27.82 -14.55 -10.45
CA ILE A 27 -26.87 -13.81 -11.30
C ILE A 27 -27.49 -13.54 -12.69
N VAL A 28 -28.24 -14.46 -13.24
CA VAL A 28 -28.91 -14.29 -14.55
C VAL A 28 -30.07 -13.27 -14.46
N LEU A 29 -30.84 -13.30 -13.36
CA LEU A 29 -31.94 -12.36 -13.11
C LEU A 29 -31.44 -10.95 -12.74
N LEU A 30 -30.28 -10.83 -12.08
CA LEU A 30 -29.65 -9.56 -11.72
C LEU A 30 -28.74 -9.01 -12.82
N ARG A 31 -28.56 -9.73 -13.94
CA ARG A 31 -27.87 -9.15 -15.09
C ARG A 31 -28.64 -7.93 -15.56
N PRO A 32 -28.02 -6.72 -15.54
CA PRO A 32 -28.65 -5.57 -16.18
C PRO A 32 -28.97 -5.97 -17.61
N LYS A 33 -30.21 -5.69 -18.05
CA LYS A 33 -30.61 -5.90 -19.46
C LYS A 33 -29.53 -5.30 -20.34
N ALA A 34 -28.90 -6.15 -21.17
CA ALA A 34 -27.87 -5.70 -22.08
C ALA A 34 -28.41 -4.53 -22.90
N ASP A 35 -27.77 -3.37 -22.74
CA ASP A 35 -28.08 -2.21 -23.55
C ASP A 35 -27.80 -2.60 -25.01
N PRO A 36 -28.74 -2.39 -25.95
CA PRO A 36 -28.52 -2.69 -27.36
C PRO A 36 -27.25 -2.06 -27.93
N GLN A 37 -26.79 -0.96 -27.34
CA GLN A 37 -25.52 -0.33 -27.70
C GLN A 37 -24.29 -1.12 -27.25
N ALA A 38 -24.33 -1.88 -26.16
CA ALA A 38 -23.25 -2.74 -25.70
C ALA A 38 -23.10 -3.98 -26.59
N ALA A 39 -24.20 -4.55 -27.07
CA ALA A 39 -24.19 -5.67 -28.01
C ALA A 39 -23.64 -5.26 -29.40
N PHE A 40 -23.89 -4.01 -29.83
CA PHE A 40 -23.38 -3.45 -31.08
C PHE A 40 -21.84 -3.32 -31.05
N VAL A 41 -21.26 -2.97 -29.90
CA VAL A 41 -19.81 -2.82 -29.73
C VAL A 41 -19.07 -4.18 -29.76
N ALA A 42 -19.70 -5.26 -29.30
CA ALA A 42 -19.09 -6.61 -29.28
C ALA A 42 -19.03 -7.27 -30.68
N GLY A 43 -19.86 -6.84 -31.64
CA GLY A 43 -19.93 -7.40 -33.00
C GLY A 43 -18.98 -6.77 -34.03
N MET A 44 -18.27 -5.68 -33.68
CA MET A 44 -17.45 -4.93 -34.62
C MET A 44 -15.95 -5.24 -34.57
N GLU A 45 -15.59 -6.51 -34.54
CA GLU A 45 -14.19 -6.90 -34.75
C GLU A 45 -13.91 -7.11 -36.24
N MET A 46 -13.82 -6.05 -36.99
CA MET A 46 -13.00 -5.94 -38.21
C MET A 46 -13.25 -4.59 -38.90
N GLU A 47 -12.18 -3.91 -39.18
CA GLU A 47 -11.83 -3.11 -40.34
C GLU A 47 -11.25 -1.72 -40.04
N GLY A 48 -10.14 -1.47 -40.72
CA GLY A 48 -9.76 -0.24 -41.39
C GLY A 48 -9.47 1.03 -40.59
N ARG A 49 -8.28 1.50 -40.73
CA ARG A 49 -7.84 2.85 -40.37
C ARG A 49 -8.64 3.82 -41.24
N ALA A 50 -9.32 4.78 -40.60
CA ALA A 50 -10.02 5.84 -41.35
C ALA A 50 -8.99 6.70 -42.10
N ASP A 51 -9.11 6.78 -43.42
CA ASP A 51 -8.16 7.47 -44.31
C ASP A 51 -8.24 9.00 -44.30
N SER A 52 -9.20 9.62 -43.55
CA SER A 52 -9.29 11.06 -43.41
C SER A 52 -9.80 11.44 -41.99
N VAL A 53 -9.01 12.23 -41.28
CA VAL A 53 -9.42 12.82 -40.01
C VAL A 53 -10.27 14.06 -40.30
N ASP A 54 -11.54 13.98 -39.95
CA ASP A 54 -12.50 15.08 -40.13
C ASP A 54 -12.82 15.72 -38.75
N LEU A 55 -12.09 16.77 -38.42
CA LEU A 55 -12.23 17.49 -37.16
C LEU A 55 -13.37 18.50 -37.28
N ARG A 56 -14.55 18.10 -36.80
CA ARG A 56 -15.74 18.95 -36.72
C ARG A 56 -16.28 19.02 -35.28
N PRO A 57 -17.07 20.05 -34.93
CA PRO A 57 -17.68 20.11 -33.61
C PRO A 57 -18.51 18.87 -33.31
N PHE A 58 -18.35 18.30 -32.12
CA PHE A 58 -19.09 17.13 -31.67
C PHE A 58 -19.38 17.16 -30.18
N ASP A 59 -20.46 16.48 -29.76
CA ASP A 59 -20.79 16.30 -28.36
C ASP A 59 -20.38 14.87 -27.96
N PRO A 60 -19.45 14.71 -26.98
CA PRO A 60 -19.02 13.40 -26.51
C PRO A 60 -20.15 12.56 -25.88
N ASN A 61 -21.27 13.20 -25.49
CA ASN A 61 -22.43 12.49 -24.96
C ASN A 61 -23.32 11.87 -26.04
N THR A 62 -23.26 12.36 -27.30
CA THR A 62 -24.18 11.94 -28.36
C THR A 62 -23.49 11.35 -29.59
N VAL A 63 -22.23 11.67 -29.80
CA VAL A 63 -21.45 11.16 -30.96
C VAL A 63 -21.45 9.63 -30.98
N ASP A 64 -21.66 9.04 -32.16
CA ASP A 64 -21.61 7.59 -32.38
C ASP A 64 -20.18 7.08 -32.61
N TYR A 65 -20.04 5.77 -32.73
CA TYR A 65 -18.76 5.13 -32.96
C TYR A 65 -18.07 5.61 -34.25
N ASP A 66 -18.82 5.72 -35.35
CA ASP A 66 -18.28 6.13 -36.64
C ASP A 66 -17.86 7.60 -36.63
N GLY A 67 -18.60 8.45 -35.92
CA GLY A 67 -18.23 9.84 -35.66
C GLY A 67 -16.91 9.95 -34.91
N LEU A 68 -16.72 9.15 -33.87
CA LEU A 68 -15.45 9.09 -33.12
C LEU A 68 -14.30 8.61 -33.99
N ARG A 69 -14.52 7.61 -34.84
CA ARG A 69 -13.52 7.12 -35.80
C ARG A 69 -13.12 8.19 -36.82
N ARG A 70 -14.08 8.94 -37.35
CA ARG A 70 -13.84 10.07 -38.27
C ARG A 70 -13.06 11.21 -37.63
N LEU A 71 -13.21 11.42 -36.29
CA LEU A 71 -12.41 12.37 -35.52
C LEU A 71 -10.95 11.89 -35.29
N GLY A 72 -10.59 10.72 -35.83
CA GLY A 72 -9.25 10.18 -35.75
C GLY A 72 -8.94 9.45 -34.46
N LEU A 73 -9.95 9.01 -33.68
CA LEU A 73 -9.75 8.13 -32.56
C LEU A 73 -9.50 6.69 -33.06
N SER A 74 -8.60 5.99 -32.42
CA SER A 74 -8.43 4.56 -32.64
C SER A 74 -9.68 3.78 -32.20
N LYS A 75 -9.80 2.53 -32.60
CA LYS A 75 -10.88 1.63 -32.15
C LYS A 75 -10.98 1.58 -30.62
N HIS A 76 -9.83 1.42 -29.97
CA HIS A 76 -9.75 1.34 -28.51
C HIS A 76 -10.24 2.60 -27.80
N GLU A 77 -9.83 3.77 -28.27
CA GLU A 77 -10.21 5.07 -27.72
C GLU A 77 -11.70 5.35 -27.90
N ALA A 78 -12.24 5.09 -29.12
CA ALA A 78 -13.66 5.24 -29.40
C ALA A 78 -14.51 4.32 -28.52
N VAL A 79 -14.13 3.03 -28.40
CA VAL A 79 -14.81 2.06 -27.52
C VAL A 79 -14.73 2.46 -26.04
N SER A 80 -13.60 3.00 -25.61
CA SER A 80 -13.43 3.48 -24.22
C SER A 80 -14.40 4.59 -23.89
N LEU A 81 -14.55 5.57 -24.77
CA LEU A 81 -15.49 6.67 -24.59
C LEU A 81 -16.94 6.17 -24.55
N LEU A 82 -17.31 5.26 -25.45
CA LEU A 82 -18.64 4.65 -25.47
C LEU A 82 -18.92 3.81 -24.20
N LYS A 83 -17.95 3.05 -23.72
CA LYS A 83 -18.06 2.28 -22.46
C LYS A 83 -18.23 3.21 -21.27
N TYR A 84 -17.55 4.36 -21.25
CA TYR A 84 -17.72 5.37 -20.20
C TYR A 84 -19.16 5.88 -20.14
N ARG A 85 -19.76 6.16 -21.31
CA ARG A 85 -21.18 6.52 -21.43
C ARG A 85 -22.12 5.40 -21.03
N ALA A 86 -21.86 4.17 -21.50
CA ALA A 86 -22.67 2.99 -21.17
C ALA A 86 -22.68 2.69 -19.66
N ALA A 87 -21.61 3.06 -18.94
CA ALA A 87 -21.55 3.02 -17.48
C ALA A 87 -22.37 4.15 -16.78
N GLY A 88 -23.21 4.88 -17.52
CA GLY A 88 -24.04 5.96 -17.00
C GLY A 88 -23.30 7.27 -16.69
N LYS A 89 -22.05 7.40 -17.15
CA LYS A 89 -21.26 8.61 -16.97
C LYS A 89 -21.62 9.64 -18.04
N ILE A 90 -21.63 10.91 -17.66
CA ILE A 90 -21.99 12.04 -18.52
C ILE A 90 -20.83 13.03 -18.55
N PHE A 91 -20.44 13.46 -19.75
CA PHE A 91 -19.48 14.54 -19.96
C PHE A 91 -20.17 15.87 -19.78
N ARG A 92 -19.76 16.64 -18.79
CA ARG A 92 -20.39 17.91 -18.41
C ARG A 92 -19.55 19.13 -18.81
N ILE A 93 -18.25 18.93 -18.89
CA ILE A 93 -17.25 19.88 -19.35
C ILE A 93 -16.32 19.16 -20.34
N PRO A 94 -15.63 19.87 -21.27
CA PRO A 94 -14.73 19.27 -22.24
C PRO A 94 -13.64 18.39 -21.61
N GLU A 95 -13.15 18.80 -20.44
CA GLU A 95 -12.07 18.12 -19.69
C GLU A 95 -12.49 16.73 -19.18
N ASP A 96 -13.79 16.46 -19.03
CA ASP A 96 -14.28 15.14 -18.60
C ASP A 96 -13.88 14.03 -19.58
N VAL A 97 -13.56 14.35 -20.83
CA VAL A 97 -13.10 13.39 -21.83
C VAL A 97 -11.74 12.76 -21.44
N THR A 98 -10.92 13.48 -20.67
CA THR A 98 -9.65 12.95 -20.15
C THR A 98 -9.84 11.87 -19.09
N LEU A 99 -11.03 11.73 -18.53
CA LEU A 99 -11.35 10.66 -17.56
C LEU A 99 -11.55 9.30 -18.23
N CYS A 100 -11.69 9.26 -19.56
CA CYS A 100 -11.81 8.02 -20.29
C CYS A 100 -10.46 7.32 -20.41
N TYR A 101 -10.45 6.05 -20.02
CA TYR A 101 -9.26 5.22 -20.15
C TYR A 101 -8.81 5.16 -21.63
N GLY A 102 -7.52 5.42 -21.87
CA GLY A 102 -6.95 5.41 -23.23
C GLY A 102 -6.99 6.74 -23.97
N ILE A 103 -7.65 7.78 -23.44
CA ILE A 103 -7.56 9.14 -23.96
C ILE A 103 -6.37 9.85 -23.32
N SER A 104 -5.30 10.01 -24.11
CA SER A 104 -4.10 10.73 -23.67
C SER A 104 -4.28 12.24 -23.77
N ASP A 105 -3.44 12.99 -23.06
CA ASP A 105 -3.42 14.45 -23.13
C ASP A 105 -3.21 14.98 -24.55
N SER A 106 -2.44 14.29 -25.38
CA SER A 106 -2.22 14.65 -26.77
C SER A 106 -3.48 14.52 -27.62
N ILE A 107 -4.24 13.45 -27.39
CA ILE A 107 -5.54 13.23 -28.05
C ILE A 107 -6.54 14.29 -27.59
N TYR A 108 -6.63 14.53 -26.28
CA TYR A 108 -7.52 15.55 -25.74
C TYR A 108 -7.21 16.94 -26.32
N ARG A 109 -5.94 17.37 -26.31
CA ARG A 109 -5.55 18.69 -26.88
C ARG A 109 -5.95 18.83 -28.34
N ARG A 110 -5.88 17.78 -29.13
CA ARG A 110 -6.31 17.78 -30.54
C ARG A 110 -7.82 17.94 -30.67
N LEU A 111 -8.60 17.29 -29.78
CA LEU A 111 -10.07 17.27 -29.82
C LEU A 111 -10.72 18.45 -29.09
N ALA A 112 -10.07 18.99 -28.07
CA ALA A 112 -10.63 20.04 -27.19
C ALA A 112 -11.27 21.23 -27.92
N PRO A 113 -10.71 21.77 -29.01
CA PRO A 113 -11.32 22.87 -29.73
C PRO A 113 -12.68 22.52 -30.37
N TYR A 114 -12.93 21.23 -30.61
CA TYR A 114 -14.12 20.73 -31.32
C TYR A 114 -15.18 20.16 -30.37
N ILE A 115 -14.86 19.97 -29.08
CA ILE A 115 -15.82 19.47 -28.08
C ILE A 115 -16.87 20.54 -27.80
N ARG A 116 -18.14 20.15 -27.95
CA ARG A 116 -19.30 20.98 -27.63
C ARG A 116 -20.27 20.17 -26.78
N ILE A 117 -20.39 20.52 -25.50
CA ILE A 117 -21.32 19.86 -24.61
C ILE A 117 -22.72 20.44 -24.83
N GLY A 118 -23.68 19.60 -25.17
CA GLY A 118 -25.08 20.01 -25.34
C GLY A 118 -25.66 20.58 -24.05
N ARG A 119 -26.54 21.61 -24.17
CA ARG A 119 -27.14 22.29 -23.01
C ARG A 119 -27.80 21.35 -22.00
N LYS A 120 -28.30 20.19 -22.44
CA LYS A 120 -28.90 19.16 -21.58
C LYS A 120 -27.89 18.55 -20.62
N TYR A 121 -26.61 18.49 -20.99
CA TYR A 121 -25.54 17.84 -20.24
C TYR A 121 -24.61 18.86 -19.57
N ALA A 122 -24.46 20.02 -20.14
CA ALA A 122 -23.61 21.07 -19.63
C ALA A 122 -24.04 21.45 -18.20
N ILE A 123 -23.08 21.43 -17.27
CA ILE A 123 -23.27 22.16 -16.03
C ILE A 123 -23.35 23.62 -16.42
N ALA A 124 -24.47 24.33 -16.04
CA ALA A 124 -24.45 25.80 -16.06
C ALA A 124 -23.10 26.22 -15.44
N PRO A 125 -22.36 27.12 -16.10
CA PRO A 125 -21.04 27.48 -15.58
C PRO A 125 -21.26 27.88 -14.13
N ARG A 126 -20.89 27.00 -13.20
CA ARG A 126 -20.63 27.44 -11.84
C ARG A 126 -19.64 28.56 -12.10
N GLN A 127 -20.07 29.77 -11.75
CA GLN A 127 -19.13 30.86 -11.58
C GLN A 127 -18.07 30.26 -10.63
N TYR A 128 -17.05 29.60 -11.19
CA TYR A 128 -15.82 29.41 -10.44
C TYR A 128 -15.52 30.84 -10.03
N ARG A 129 -15.64 31.10 -8.73
CA ARG A 129 -15.06 32.30 -8.17
C ARG A 129 -13.64 32.29 -8.73
N THR A 130 -13.47 32.96 -9.86
CA THR A 130 -12.19 33.35 -10.45
C THR A 130 -11.56 34.33 -9.47
N GLY A 131 -11.20 33.83 -8.34
CA GLY A 131 -10.76 34.61 -7.19
C GLY A 131 -9.98 33.77 -6.21
N ARG A 132 -9.69 32.52 -6.53
CA ARG A 132 -8.52 31.92 -5.96
C ARG A 132 -7.35 32.37 -6.81
N VAL A 133 -6.87 33.55 -6.49
CA VAL A 133 -5.51 33.95 -6.83
C VAL A 133 -4.67 32.76 -6.40
N VAL A 134 -4.20 31.95 -7.36
CA VAL A 134 -3.16 30.97 -7.08
C VAL A 134 -2.00 31.87 -6.66
N PRO A 135 -1.60 31.88 -5.37
CA PRO A 135 -0.52 32.74 -4.95
C PRO A 135 0.67 32.41 -5.87
N GLU A 136 1.32 33.43 -6.42
CA GLU A 136 2.57 33.22 -7.13
C GLU A 136 3.48 32.37 -6.25
N PRO A 137 4.13 31.35 -6.82
CA PRO A 137 5.04 30.52 -6.05
C PRO A 137 6.08 31.40 -5.36
N MET A 138 6.21 31.27 -4.07
CA MET A 138 7.23 31.98 -3.30
C MET A 138 8.61 31.58 -3.84
N PRO A 139 9.53 32.53 -4.08
CA PRO A 139 10.87 32.16 -4.51
C PRO A 139 11.51 31.23 -3.47
N PRO A 140 12.15 30.13 -3.89
CA PRO A 140 12.76 29.19 -2.97
C PRO A 140 13.94 29.83 -2.25
N SER A 141 14.02 29.64 -0.95
CA SER A 141 15.19 29.95 -0.12
C SER A 141 15.86 28.63 0.31
N ARG A 142 17.10 28.72 0.81
CA ARG A 142 17.78 27.51 1.33
C ARG A 142 17.01 26.90 2.48
N PHE A 143 16.81 25.58 2.43
CA PHE A 143 16.07 24.84 3.44
C PHE A 143 16.68 23.45 3.69
N ARG A 144 16.53 22.97 4.90
CA ARG A 144 16.93 21.61 5.25
C ARG A 144 15.87 20.61 4.81
N ILE A 145 16.29 19.57 4.08
CA ILE A 145 15.38 18.56 3.52
C ILE A 145 14.73 17.68 4.61
N ASP A 146 15.44 17.44 5.71
CA ASP A 146 15.00 16.62 6.83
C ASP A 146 13.89 17.28 7.67
N THR A 147 13.83 18.61 7.69
CA THR A 147 12.87 19.35 8.53
C THR A 147 11.82 20.12 7.75
N VAL A 148 12.00 20.27 6.42
CA VAL A 148 11.07 21.03 5.58
C VAL A 148 9.64 20.48 5.68
N GLY A 149 8.67 21.40 5.83
CA GLY A 149 7.25 21.05 5.93
C GLY A 149 6.55 21.05 4.57
N ALA A 150 5.46 20.28 4.45
CA ALA A 150 4.64 20.22 3.25
C ALA A 150 4.09 21.58 2.81
N ARG A 151 3.84 22.48 3.77
CA ARG A 151 3.37 23.85 3.48
C ARG A 151 4.40 24.65 2.67
N TYR A 152 5.68 24.55 3.03
CA TYR A 152 6.75 25.24 2.32
C TYR A 152 6.95 24.70 0.91
N LEU A 153 7.02 23.36 0.74
CA LEU A 153 7.17 22.71 -0.57
C LEU A 153 6.04 23.07 -1.54
N ARG A 154 4.84 23.29 -1.01
CA ARG A 154 3.71 23.79 -1.78
C ARG A 154 3.82 25.28 -2.10
N ALA A 155 4.27 26.09 -1.16
CA ALA A 155 4.37 27.54 -1.31
C ALA A 155 5.40 27.93 -2.39
N ILE A 156 6.49 27.19 -2.51
CA ILE A 156 7.49 27.35 -3.58
C ILE A 156 7.06 26.73 -4.92
N GLY A 157 5.87 26.12 -4.98
CA GLY A 157 5.34 25.49 -6.20
C GLY A 157 6.02 24.18 -6.62
N ALA A 158 6.93 23.63 -5.80
CA ALA A 158 7.67 22.42 -6.14
C ALA A 158 6.79 21.18 -6.18
N LEU A 159 5.86 21.05 -5.24
CA LEU A 159 4.98 19.88 -5.09
C LEU A 159 3.54 20.29 -4.83
N SER A 160 2.58 19.53 -5.37
CA SER A 160 1.17 19.64 -5.02
C SER A 160 0.94 19.20 -3.57
N LYS A 161 -0.26 19.45 -3.01
CA LYS A 161 -0.59 19.06 -1.63
C LYS A 161 -0.35 17.56 -1.38
N ARG A 162 -0.88 16.69 -2.27
CA ARG A 162 -0.76 15.24 -2.15
C ARG A 162 0.69 14.76 -2.27
N GLN A 163 1.44 15.34 -3.21
CA GLN A 163 2.85 15.03 -3.39
C GLN A 163 3.69 15.45 -2.18
N ALA A 164 3.47 16.66 -1.65
CA ALA A 164 4.19 17.14 -0.48
C ALA A 164 3.93 16.26 0.77
N GLU A 165 2.67 15.86 1.00
CA GLU A 165 2.33 14.95 2.10
C GLU A 165 2.94 13.54 1.89
N ALA A 166 2.96 13.03 0.67
CA ALA A 166 3.57 11.75 0.34
C ALA A 166 5.11 11.81 0.46
N PHE A 167 5.72 12.90 0.03
CA PHE A 167 7.14 13.17 0.19
C PHE A 167 7.57 13.16 1.66
N ILE A 168 6.84 13.88 2.53
CA ILE A 168 7.14 13.91 3.97
C ILE A 168 7.08 12.49 4.56
N ARG A 169 6.03 11.73 4.24
CA ARG A 169 5.93 10.33 4.71
C ARG A 169 7.11 9.48 4.24
N TRP A 170 7.48 9.60 2.97
CA TRP A 170 8.60 8.85 2.41
C TRP A 170 9.93 9.23 3.07
N ARG A 171 10.21 10.55 3.19
CA ARG A 171 11.37 11.07 3.88
C ARG A 171 11.50 10.54 5.31
N ASP A 172 10.38 10.58 6.06
CA ASP A 172 10.37 10.17 7.47
C ASP A 172 10.63 8.67 7.64
N LEU A 173 10.31 7.85 6.62
CA LEU A 173 10.54 6.40 6.63
C LEU A 173 11.94 6.04 6.14
N SER A 174 12.41 6.64 5.04
CA SER A 174 13.63 6.23 4.35
C SER A 174 14.85 7.09 4.69
N GLY A 175 14.62 8.34 5.14
CA GLY A 175 15.66 9.35 5.21
C GLY A 175 16.00 9.92 3.82
N ILE A 176 16.58 11.11 3.79
CA ILE A 176 17.13 11.73 2.58
C ILE A 176 18.41 12.47 2.99
N TYR A 177 19.55 11.98 2.57
CA TYR A 177 20.87 12.51 2.95
C TYR A 177 21.69 13.00 1.75
N ASP A 178 21.24 12.71 0.53
CA ASP A 178 21.90 13.11 -0.72
C ASP A 178 20.89 13.25 -1.87
N MET A 179 21.38 13.71 -3.03
CA MET A 179 20.57 13.90 -4.23
C MET A 179 20.12 12.58 -4.86
N GLU A 180 20.87 11.50 -4.70
CA GLU A 180 20.50 10.20 -5.23
C GLU A 180 19.26 9.65 -4.49
N GLU A 181 19.26 9.76 -3.16
CA GLU A 181 18.12 9.39 -2.32
C GLU A 181 16.91 10.28 -2.59
N LEU A 182 17.09 11.56 -2.86
CA LEU A 182 16.01 12.46 -3.26
C LEU A 182 15.38 12.03 -4.59
N ARG A 183 16.20 11.72 -5.60
CA ARG A 183 15.72 11.22 -6.90
C ARG A 183 15.07 9.84 -6.82
N ALA A 184 15.48 9.03 -5.85
CA ALA A 184 14.83 7.75 -5.58
C ALA A 184 13.39 7.88 -5.06
N CYS A 185 12.99 9.08 -4.62
CA CYS A 185 11.62 9.34 -4.16
C CYS A 185 10.65 9.38 -5.34
N TYR A 186 9.71 8.46 -5.37
CA TYR A 186 8.73 8.31 -6.46
C TYR A 186 7.81 9.52 -6.70
N VAL A 187 7.73 10.45 -5.75
CA VAL A 187 6.87 11.66 -5.84
C VAL A 187 7.61 12.86 -6.40
N VAL A 188 8.95 12.82 -6.43
CA VAL A 188 9.80 13.92 -6.90
C VAL A 188 10.31 13.53 -8.29
N SER A 189 9.94 14.30 -9.30
CA SER A 189 10.51 14.12 -10.64
C SER A 189 11.94 14.64 -10.72
N ASP A 190 12.73 14.12 -11.65
CA ASP A 190 14.12 14.59 -11.87
C ASP A 190 14.21 16.10 -12.12
N SER A 191 13.23 16.67 -12.83
CA SER A 191 13.15 18.10 -13.08
C SER A 191 12.93 18.92 -11.81
N VAL A 192 12.08 18.43 -10.89
CA VAL A 192 11.85 19.06 -9.58
C VAL A 192 13.08 18.90 -8.69
N ALA A 193 13.70 17.73 -8.67
CA ALA A 193 14.92 17.49 -7.92
C ALA A 193 16.05 18.43 -8.36
N ALA A 194 16.28 18.55 -9.67
CA ALA A 194 17.28 19.46 -10.24
C ALA A 194 16.98 20.94 -9.94
N ALA A 195 15.72 21.36 -9.99
CA ALA A 195 15.32 22.73 -9.68
C ALA A 195 15.51 23.09 -8.20
N LEU A 196 15.40 22.11 -7.31
CA LEU A 196 15.54 22.29 -5.87
C LEU A 196 16.99 22.15 -5.39
N GLU A 197 17.85 21.49 -6.13
CA GLU A 197 19.25 21.20 -5.76
C GLU A 197 20.02 22.39 -5.17
N PRO A 198 19.96 23.62 -5.74
CA PRO A 198 20.70 24.78 -5.22
C PRO A 198 20.21 25.24 -3.84
N TYR A 199 19.02 24.86 -3.45
CA TYR A 199 18.35 25.33 -2.24
C TYR A 199 18.32 24.29 -1.12
N ILE A 200 18.65 23.03 -1.42
CA ILE A 200 18.58 21.95 -0.44
C ILE A 200 19.85 21.93 0.42
N ILE A 201 19.65 21.83 1.73
CA ILE A 201 20.67 21.48 2.70
C ILE A 201 20.37 20.07 3.18
N PHE A 202 21.26 19.14 2.86
CA PHE A 202 21.17 17.78 3.36
C PHE A 202 21.64 17.69 4.82
N PRO A 203 20.99 16.87 5.65
CA PRO A 203 21.50 16.58 6.99
C PRO A 203 22.78 15.76 6.90
N GLU A 204 23.64 15.91 7.89
CA GLU A 204 24.76 14.98 8.04
C GLU A 204 24.20 13.58 8.35
N ARG A 205 24.70 12.60 7.63
CA ARG A 205 24.39 11.20 7.94
C ARG A 205 25.05 10.87 9.26
N GLY A 206 24.32 10.33 10.22
CA GLY A 206 24.90 9.86 11.48
C GLY A 206 26.09 8.93 11.17
N ALA A 207 27.10 8.96 12.02
CA ALA A 207 28.31 8.15 11.87
C ALA A 207 27.95 6.66 12.02
N ALA A 208 27.45 6.05 10.94
CA ALA A 208 27.56 4.61 10.80
C ALA A 208 29.01 4.33 10.41
N PRO A 209 29.71 3.39 11.05
CA PRO A 209 31.02 2.95 10.61
C PRO A 209 30.90 2.51 9.15
N VAL A 210 31.69 3.12 8.25
CA VAL A 210 31.60 2.87 6.81
C VAL A 210 32.08 1.45 6.46
N ASP A 211 32.80 0.81 7.36
CA ASP A 211 33.48 -0.47 7.14
C ASP A 211 32.98 -1.63 8.03
N GLU A 212 32.14 -1.38 9.04
CA GLU A 212 31.62 -2.43 9.92
C GLU A 212 30.07 -2.43 9.93
N PRO A 213 29.44 -3.61 9.86
CA PRO A 213 27.99 -3.68 9.95
C PRO A 213 27.52 -3.24 11.35
N VAL A 214 26.45 -2.43 11.35
CA VAL A 214 25.84 -1.90 12.57
C VAL A 214 25.08 -3.02 13.31
N GLU A 215 25.42 -3.27 14.55
CA GLU A 215 24.73 -4.26 15.38
C GLU A 215 23.36 -3.70 15.84
N ILE A 216 22.28 -4.39 15.46
CA ILE A 216 20.92 -3.89 15.62
C ILE A 216 20.43 -3.90 17.07
N ASN A 217 20.90 -4.81 17.91
CA ASN A 217 20.43 -4.98 19.28
C ASN A 217 21.06 -3.96 20.24
N THR A 218 22.28 -3.53 19.98
CA THR A 218 23.02 -2.59 20.86
C THR A 218 23.04 -1.17 20.36
N SER A 219 22.89 -0.95 19.03
CA SER A 219 22.95 0.37 18.42
C SER A 219 21.95 1.35 18.99
N ASP A 220 22.40 2.59 19.14
CA ASP A 220 21.57 3.73 19.51
C ASP A 220 20.79 4.33 18.32
N SER A 221 19.96 5.32 18.58
CA SER A 221 19.16 5.96 17.55
C SER A 221 19.98 6.75 16.53
N ALA A 222 21.14 7.26 16.93
CA ALA A 222 22.01 8.05 16.06
C ALA A 222 22.73 7.12 15.07
N THR A 223 23.27 6.02 15.54
CA THR A 223 23.93 5.00 14.72
C THR A 223 22.95 4.38 13.72
N LEU A 224 21.74 3.97 14.17
CA LEU A 224 20.72 3.44 13.29
C LEU A 224 20.29 4.44 12.20
N ARG A 225 20.28 5.74 12.50
CA ARG A 225 19.96 6.79 11.51
C ARG A 225 21.05 6.91 10.44
N GLY A 226 22.27 6.49 10.72
CA GLY A 226 23.36 6.44 9.76
C GLY A 226 23.20 5.37 8.68
N VAL A 227 22.39 4.35 8.93
CA VAL A 227 22.15 3.25 7.99
C VAL A 227 21.28 3.72 6.82
N VAL A 228 21.74 3.48 5.60
CA VAL A 228 21.01 3.85 4.38
C VAL A 228 19.66 3.10 4.31
N GLY A 229 18.58 3.85 4.15
CA GLY A 229 17.22 3.30 4.12
C GLY A 229 16.48 3.36 5.46
N ILE A 230 17.13 3.85 6.53
CA ILE A 230 16.51 4.06 7.83
C ILE A 230 16.27 5.55 8.07
N GLY A 231 15.03 5.99 7.97
CA GLY A 231 14.61 7.35 8.32
C GLY A 231 14.24 7.50 9.79
N ALA A 232 13.97 8.71 10.23
CA ALA A 232 13.69 9.04 11.63
C ALA A 232 12.53 8.22 12.23
N ARG A 233 11.46 7.99 11.47
CA ARG A 233 10.32 7.17 11.92
C ARG A 233 10.67 5.68 12.00
N THR A 234 11.44 5.19 11.04
CA THR A 234 11.88 3.80 11.00
C THR A 234 12.80 3.48 12.18
N VAL A 235 13.71 4.40 12.56
CA VAL A 235 14.50 4.27 13.80
C VAL A 235 13.61 4.04 15.02
N VAL A 236 12.60 4.90 15.21
CA VAL A 236 11.67 4.78 16.35
C VAL A 236 10.92 3.45 16.30
N SER A 237 10.49 3.02 15.10
CA SER A 237 9.82 1.72 14.93
C SER A 237 10.72 0.54 15.25
N ILE A 238 11.98 0.55 14.79
CA ILE A 238 12.97 -0.49 15.08
C ILE A 238 13.24 -0.56 16.58
N MET A 239 13.50 0.57 17.23
CA MET A 239 13.77 0.62 18.67
C MET A 239 12.58 0.13 19.50
N ASN A 240 11.35 0.55 19.14
CA ASN A 240 10.13 0.09 19.81
C ASN A 240 9.89 -1.40 19.57
N TYR A 241 10.12 -1.89 18.37
CA TYR A 241 9.96 -3.30 18.05
C TYR A 241 10.99 -4.16 18.78
N ARG A 242 12.28 -3.73 18.77
CA ARG A 242 13.36 -4.32 19.55
C ARG A 242 13.02 -4.42 21.04
N ALA A 243 12.52 -3.34 21.64
CA ALA A 243 12.15 -3.30 23.04
C ALA A 243 10.99 -4.25 23.38
N ARG A 244 10.02 -4.41 22.48
CA ARG A 244 8.88 -5.33 22.63
C ARG A 244 9.29 -6.78 22.42
N LEU A 245 10.17 -7.03 21.45
CA LEU A 245 10.65 -8.35 21.09
C LEU A 245 11.60 -8.91 22.17
N GLY A 246 12.37 -8.04 22.81
CA GLY A 246 13.45 -8.41 23.72
C GLY A 246 14.82 -8.45 23.06
N GLY A 247 14.90 -8.08 21.79
CA GLY A 247 16.04 -8.13 20.87
C GLY A 247 15.72 -8.92 19.62
N PHE A 248 16.45 -8.65 18.54
CA PHE A 248 16.35 -9.41 17.29
C PHE A 248 17.20 -10.69 17.40
N VAL A 249 16.65 -11.83 17.05
CA VAL A 249 17.36 -13.11 16.97
C VAL A 249 17.95 -13.32 15.58
N ARG A 250 17.31 -12.72 14.57
CA ARG A 250 17.70 -12.84 13.17
C ARG A 250 17.24 -11.62 12.39
N LEU A 251 17.96 -11.30 11.32
CA LEU A 251 17.75 -10.09 10.52
C LEU A 251 16.41 -10.08 9.77
N GLU A 252 15.86 -11.26 9.44
CA GLU A 252 14.57 -11.38 8.75
C GLU A 252 13.41 -10.72 9.53
N GLN A 253 13.54 -10.63 10.85
CA GLN A 253 12.54 -9.99 11.70
C GLN A 253 12.40 -8.47 11.45
N LEU A 254 13.39 -7.86 10.79
CA LEU A 254 13.28 -6.46 10.36
C LEU A 254 12.17 -6.23 9.34
N ALA A 255 11.84 -7.23 8.54
CA ALA A 255 10.72 -7.13 7.60
C ALA A 255 9.36 -6.99 8.33
N GLU A 256 9.30 -7.37 9.60
CA GLU A 256 8.09 -7.26 10.44
C GLU A 256 7.95 -5.87 11.08
N VAL A 257 9.00 -5.04 11.03
CA VAL A 257 9.01 -3.71 11.65
C VAL A 257 8.18 -2.72 10.82
N PRO A 258 7.18 -2.04 11.41
CA PRO A 258 6.41 -1.03 10.71
C PRO A 258 7.31 0.08 10.14
N GLY A 259 7.23 0.32 8.84
CA GLY A 259 8.04 1.33 8.15
C GLY A 259 9.28 0.79 7.43
N VAL A 260 9.66 -0.45 7.68
CA VAL A 260 10.62 -1.16 6.82
C VAL A 260 9.84 -1.71 5.62
N THR A 261 10.12 -1.17 4.45
CA THR A 261 9.56 -1.62 3.17
C THR A 261 10.50 -2.61 2.52
N GLU A 262 10.00 -3.47 1.64
CA GLU A 262 10.83 -4.43 0.89
C GLU A 262 12.03 -3.75 0.22
N ARG A 263 11.81 -2.59 -0.39
CA ARG A 263 12.87 -1.79 -1.04
C ARG A 263 13.95 -1.30 -0.06
N ASN A 264 13.57 -0.92 1.16
CA ASN A 264 14.52 -0.46 2.17
C ASN A 264 15.20 -1.63 2.86
N TYR A 265 14.48 -2.73 3.05
CA TYR A 265 14.97 -3.94 3.69
C TYR A 265 16.26 -4.46 3.07
N GLU A 266 16.31 -4.60 1.74
CA GLU A 266 17.51 -5.04 1.02
C GLU A 266 18.72 -4.11 1.23
N LYS A 267 18.48 -2.78 1.31
CA LYS A 267 19.53 -1.80 1.55
C LYS A 267 20.06 -1.88 2.99
N ILE A 268 19.14 -2.04 3.94
CA ILE A 268 19.42 -2.13 5.36
C ILE A 268 20.24 -3.38 5.67
N LEU A 269 19.85 -4.55 5.14
CA LEU A 269 20.53 -5.83 5.38
C LEU A 269 22.04 -5.82 5.07
N LYS A 270 22.46 -5.01 4.08
CA LYS A 270 23.87 -4.90 3.68
C LYS A 270 24.73 -4.16 4.69
N GLN A 271 24.14 -3.48 5.65
CA GLN A 271 24.81 -2.55 6.55
C GLN A 271 24.63 -2.90 8.02
N ILE A 272 23.85 -3.93 8.33
CA ILE A 272 23.56 -4.32 9.71
C ILE A 272 23.92 -5.76 9.97
N CYS A 273 24.22 -6.04 11.24
CA CYS A 273 24.36 -7.40 11.76
C CYS A 273 23.43 -7.58 12.97
N CYS A 274 23.27 -8.82 13.38
CA CYS A 274 22.42 -9.20 14.50
C CYS A 274 23.16 -10.21 15.38
N ASP A 275 23.52 -9.80 16.59
CA ASP A 275 23.99 -10.69 17.63
C ASP A 275 22.84 -11.10 18.53
N SER A 276 22.57 -12.40 18.60
CA SER A 276 21.49 -12.96 19.43
C SER A 276 21.92 -13.31 20.86
N CYS A 277 23.15 -12.99 21.26
CA CYS A 277 23.67 -13.38 22.57
C CYS A 277 22.98 -12.66 23.76
N GLU A 278 22.44 -11.45 23.54
CA GLU A 278 21.83 -10.62 24.57
C GLU A 278 20.31 -10.50 24.46
N ILE A 279 19.61 -11.57 24.11
CA ILE A 279 18.16 -11.55 24.03
C ILE A 279 17.53 -11.58 25.43
N ARG A 280 16.70 -10.59 25.73
CA ARG A 280 15.92 -10.57 26.98
C ARG A 280 14.80 -11.59 26.90
N LYS A 281 14.97 -12.68 27.66
CA LYS A 281 13.96 -13.74 27.73
C LYS A 281 12.86 -13.42 28.73
N ILE A 282 11.65 -13.87 28.44
CA ILE A 282 10.46 -13.76 29.27
C ILE A 282 10.24 -15.12 29.93
N ASP A 283 10.07 -15.12 31.24
CA ASP A 283 9.70 -16.33 31.97
C ASP A 283 8.21 -16.62 31.75
N ILE A 284 7.90 -17.67 31.01
CA ILE A 284 6.53 -17.96 30.62
C ILE A 284 5.63 -18.33 31.80
N ASN A 285 6.22 -18.88 32.87
CA ASN A 285 5.49 -19.31 34.05
C ASN A 285 5.18 -18.16 35.02
N PHE A 286 6.06 -17.16 35.10
CA PHE A 286 5.94 -16.09 36.08
C PHE A 286 5.65 -14.70 35.49
N ALA A 287 5.87 -14.52 34.18
CA ALA A 287 5.61 -13.22 33.54
C ALA A 287 4.16 -12.77 33.70
N THR A 288 3.99 -11.48 33.92
CA THR A 288 2.67 -10.86 34.02
C THR A 288 1.92 -10.88 32.68
N PRO A 289 0.57 -10.83 32.68
CA PRO A 289 -0.21 -10.72 31.45
C PRO A 289 0.20 -9.54 30.57
N LYS A 290 0.64 -8.43 31.19
CA LYS A 290 1.09 -7.22 30.53
C LYS A 290 2.44 -7.42 29.83
N GLU A 291 3.35 -8.14 30.42
CA GLU A 291 4.66 -8.47 29.83
C GLU A 291 4.49 -9.41 28.64
N LEU A 292 3.76 -10.50 28.83
CA LEU A 292 3.45 -11.45 27.75
C LEU A 292 2.72 -10.77 26.58
N GLY A 293 1.71 -9.95 26.86
CA GLY A 293 0.91 -9.28 25.85
C GLY A 293 1.64 -8.14 25.10
N ARG A 294 2.81 -7.72 25.56
CA ARG A 294 3.67 -6.77 24.83
C ARG A 294 4.46 -7.43 23.72
N HIS A 295 4.72 -8.74 23.84
CA HIS A 295 5.55 -9.45 22.87
C HIS A 295 4.83 -9.60 21.53
N PRO A 296 5.47 -9.25 20.37
CA PRO A 296 4.82 -9.27 19.05
C PRO A 296 4.26 -10.64 18.65
N TYR A 297 4.89 -11.73 19.10
CA TYR A 297 4.51 -13.10 18.76
C TYR A 297 3.47 -13.71 19.73
N ILE A 298 2.94 -12.94 20.66
CA ILE A 298 1.86 -13.39 21.55
C ILE A 298 0.60 -12.56 21.26
N PRO A 299 -0.21 -12.96 20.29
CA PRO A 299 -1.46 -12.28 19.98
C PRO A 299 -2.46 -12.46 21.15
N PRO A 300 -3.49 -11.60 21.25
CA PRO A 300 -4.45 -11.63 22.35
C PRO A 300 -5.16 -12.99 22.56
N GLN A 301 -5.35 -13.76 21.48
CA GLN A 301 -5.97 -15.08 21.58
C GLN A 301 -5.03 -16.09 22.23
N THR A 302 -3.78 -16.13 21.80
CA THR A 302 -2.72 -16.98 22.38
C THR A 302 -2.48 -16.61 23.83
N LEU A 303 -2.44 -15.30 24.16
CA LEU A 303 -2.30 -14.83 25.53
C LEU A 303 -3.42 -15.38 26.44
N ARG A 304 -4.69 -15.33 26.00
CA ARG A 304 -5.82 -15.86 26.77
C ARG A 304 -5.70 -17.37 27.01
N LYS A 305 -5.37 -18.14 25.97
CA LYS A 305 -5.13 -19.58 26.08
C LYS A 305 -4.01 -19.87 27.09
N LEU A 306 -2.89 -19.15 26.97
CA LEU A 306 -1.72 -19.28 27.79
C LEU A 306 -2.03 -19.00 29.27
N LEU A 307 -2.68 -17.89 29.58
CA LEU A 307 -3.05 -17.55 30.97
C LEU A 307 -4.02 -18.56 31.58
N LYS A 308 -5.04 -18.97 30.82
CA LYS A 308 -6.01 -19.98 31.29
C LYS A 308 -5.34 -21.32 31.57
N ARG A 309 -4.45 -21.77 30.66
CA ARG A 309 -3.80 -23.08 30.80
C ARG A 309 -2.74 -23.06 31.90
N ARG A 310 -2.03 -21.93 32.07
CA ARG A 310 -1.07 -21.73 33.18
C ARG A 310 -1.73 -21.89 34.56
N GLN A 311 -2.93 -21.34 34.73
CA GLN A 311 -3.69 -21.49 35.99
C GLN A 311 -4.10 -22.94 36.26
N LEU A 312 -4.37 -23.72 35.22
CA LEU A 312 -4.82 -25.11 35.38
C LEU A 312 -3.64 -26.11 35.56
N LYS A 313 -2.51 -25.86 34.91
CA LYS A 313 -1.38 -26.81 34.82
C LYS A 313 -0.20 -26.42 35.72
N GLY A 314 -0.18 -25.18 36.23
CA GLY A 314 0.94 -24.65 37.03
C GLY A 314 2.12 -24.14 36.19
N GLY A 315 2.15 -24.37 34.88
CA GLY A 315 3.21 -23.90 33.99
C GLY A 315 3.74 -24.95 33.01
N TRP A 316 4.82 -24.63 32.32
CA TRP A 316 5.48 -25.46 31.31
C TRP A 316 6.97 -25.57 31.58
N SER A 317 7.55 -26.73 31.27
CA SER A 317 8.98 -26.99 31.36
C SER A 317 9.67 -26.94 30.01
N THR A 318 8.93 -27.18 28.93
CA THR A 318 9.44 -27.18 27.56
C THR A 318 8.51 -26.47 26.59
N ALA A 319 9.04 -26.16 25.41
CA ALA A 319 8.28 -25.54 24.34
C ALA A 319 7.26 -26.49 23.68
N GLU A 320 7.58 -27.79 23.67
CA GLU A 320 6.74 -28.84 23.13
C GLU A 320 5.41 -28.92 23.87
N GLU A 321 5.42 -28.71 25.17
CA GLU A 321 4.21 -28.69 25.99
C GLU A 321 3.23 -27.57 25.59
N LEU A 322 3.72 -26.45 25.04
CA LEU A 322 2.86 -25.39 24.53
C LEU A 322 2.09 -25.78 23.27
N ILE A 323 2.71 -26.67 22.47
CA ILE A 323 2.10 -27.22 21.26
C ILE A 323 1.11 -28.31 21.64
N GLU A 324 1.47 -29.21 22.54
CA GLU A 324 0.61 -30.29 23.05
C GLU A 324 -0.65 -29.76 23.74
N ASP A 325 -0.53 -28.65 24.44
CA ASP A 325 -1.65 -27.95 25.11
C ASP A 325 -2.51 -27.10 24.15
N ASP A 326 -2.26 -27.17 22.84
CA ASP A 326 -2.98 -26.38 21.78
C ASP A 326 -2.99 -24.88 22.05
N ILE A 327 -1.89 -24.37 22.63
CA ILE A 327 -1.75 -22.92 22.89
C ILE A 327 -1.33 -22.22 21.59
N MET A 328 -0.39 -22.83 20.87
CA MET A 328 0.17 -22.30 19.62
C MET A 328 0.60 -23.41 18.67
N THR A 329 0.73 -23.09 17.41
CA THR A 329 1.26 -24.00 16.39
C THR A 329 2.78 -24.18 16.56
N ARG A 330 3.31 -25.22 15.92
CA ARG A 330 4.77 -25.48 15.90
C ARG A 330 5.57 -24.30 15.32
N GLU A 331 5.02 -23.65 14.30
CA GLU A 331 5.66 -22.48 13.66
C GLU A 331 5.65 -21.26 14.58
N GLU A 332 4.53 -20.99 15.25
CA GLU A 332 4.45 -19.92 16.25
C GLU A 332 5.39 -20.17 17.43
N ALA A 333 5.46 -21.41 17.91
CA ALA A 333 6.36 -21.81 18.96
C ALA A 333 7.84 -21.61 18.55
N ALA A 334 8.23 -22.06 17.36
CA ALA A 334 9.60 -21.90 16.85
C ALA A 334 10.03 -20.41 16.78
N ARG A 335 9.11 -19.50 16.48
CA ARG A 335 9.37 -18.04 16.47
C ARG A 335 9.49 -17.46 17.88
N LEU A 336 8.76 -17.99 18.85
CA LEU A 336 8.67 -17.47 20.21
C LEU A 336 9.72 -18.06 21.16
N VAL A 337 10.11 -19.32 20.99
CA VAL A 337 11.02 -20.06 21.86
C VAL A 337 12.34 -19.32 22.19
N PRO A 338 13.02 -18.65 21.25
CA PRO A 338 14.23 -17.90 21.55
C PRO A 338 14.05 -16.84 22.65
N TYR A 339 12.83 -16.37 22.84
CA TYR A 339 12.43 -15.32 23.77
C TYR A 339 11.86 -15.86 25.08
N LEU A 340 11.74 -17.18 25.22
CA LEU A 340 11.19 -17.79 26.41
C LEU A 340 12.26 -18.34 27.32
N ARG A 341 11.98 -18.27 28.61
CA ARG A 341 12.62 -19.03 29.64
C ARG A 341 11.55 -19.85 30.36
N PHE A 342 11.85 -21.12 30.59
CA PHE A 342 11.01 -22.03 31.35
C PHE A 342 11.59 -22.13 32.76
N GLY A 343 11.04 -21.36 33.68
CA GLY A 343 11.36 -21.42 35.12
C GLY A 343 10.73 -22.67 35.76
N PRO A 344 11.03 -22.93 37.05
CA PRO A 344 10.38 -24.01 37.79
C PRO A 344 8.87 -23.84 37.75
N ARG A 345 8.14 -24.94 37.69
CA ARG A 345 6.68 -24.92 37.82
C ARG A 345 6.28 -24.50 39.22
N SER A 346 5.28 -23.67 39.38
CA SER A 346 4.61 -23.49 40.67
C SER A 346 3.79 -24.76 40.92
N GLY A 347 4.34 -25.68 41.64
CA GLY A 347 3.61 -26.89 42.10
C GLY A 347 2.51 -26.52 43.09
N PRO A 348 1.42 -27.31 43.18
CA PRO A 348 0.40 -27.14 44.23
C PRO A 348 0.92 -27.52 45.64
N ASP A 349 2.19 -27.88 45.78
CA ASP A 349 2.80 -28.46 47.01
C ASP A 349 3.71 -27.48 47.76
N ASP A 350 3.75 -26.19 47.40
CA ASP A 350 4.53 -25.14 48.08
C ASP A 350 3.67 -24.19 48.94
N GLU A 351 2.64 -24.70 49.64
CA GLU A 351 1.99 -24.02 50.80
C GLU A 351 2.26 -24.75 52.11
#